data_9899bfa419d884ed74546dd7d2a64d90
#
_entry.id   9899bfa419d884ed74546dd7d2a64d90
#
_cell.length_a   1.000
_cell.length_b   1.000
_cell.length_c   1.000
_cell.angle_alpha   90.00
_cell.angle_beta   90.00
_cell.angle_gamma   90.00
#
_symmetry.space_group_name_H-M   'P 1'
#
loop_
_entity.id
_entity.type
_entity.pdbx_description
1 polymer ?
#
loop_
_entity_poly.entity_id
_entity_poly.type
_entity_poly.pdbx_seq_one_letter_code
_entity_poly.pdbx_strand_id
1 'polypeptide(L)'
;MTRRAVSRCVAVCVLCVGSLFAFADEAGGGKGERGSFTLTFSNRAEQSTNQYIAQRMGWPLLAEESAKVDYNLPDESFEVYVPADYTGDKHYGLLVFCMPHPGGKPPQNYLDSIDKHHLIWVCPNNAGNDRYVRPRMGLVIDAAVNMQSRYKIDPDRVYVSGISGGGRVASMLGVGFADIFKGGGFYIIGCNFYRQETTADGKRYYARSYSVPPAKVFRAAREQSKHVFLTGDNDGNREQTDLYYKGFKHDRFEHILYLQVPGMGHQHPDAEWFEKGLAFLDEPVATAGPATRPTARPATTRPTVAAAAASHAATQATDRATVAGQLLKSAQLYLDNKQYELAREKLKWIVQNFAGTPAAAEAKKTLDVIAGK
;
A
#
# COMPACT_ATOMS: atom_id res chain seq x y z
N MET A 1 -73.40 -35.90 16.84
CA MET A 1 -73.02 -34.52 17.23
C MET A 1 -71.49 -34.37 17.09
N THR A 2 -71.05 -33.93 15.91
CA THR A 2 -69.66 -33.84 15.53
C THR A 2 -69.31 -32.37 15.26
N ARG A 3 -68.44 -31.80 16.08
CA ARG A 3 -67.90 -30.43 15.88
C ARG A 3 -66.64 -30.48 15.00
N ARG A 4 -66.70 -29.83 13.85
CA ARG A 4 -65.61 -29.60 12.95
C ARG A 4 -64.75 -28.44 13.50
N ALA A 5 -63.48 -28.68 13.68
CA ALA A 5 -62.51 -27.65 13.94
C ALA A 5 -61.99 -27.02 12.62
N VAL A 6 -62.07 -25.70 12.52
CA VAL A 6 -61.59 -24.93 11.38
C VAL A 6 -60.18 -24.43 11.74
N SER A 7 -59.18 -24.91 11.03
CA SER A 7 -57.80 -24.44 11.14
C SER A 7 -57.62 -23.14 10.34
N ARG A 8 -57.25 -22.05 11.01
CA ARG A 8 -56.88 -20.78 10.38
C ARG A 8 -55.37 -20.76 10.18
N CYS A 9 -54.92 -20.82 8.94
CA CYS A 9 -53.54 -20.48 8.57
C CYS A 9 -53.37 -18.97 8.68
N VAL A 10 -52.47 -18.55 9.55
CA VAL A 10 -51.97 -17.16 9.61
C VAL A 10 -50.72 -17.07 8.74
N ALA A 11 -50.84 -16.38 7.61
CA ALA A 11 -49.72 -16.04 6.77
C ALA A 11 -48.96 -14.85 7.41
N VAL A 12 -47.73 -15.08 7.85
CA VAL A 12 -46.84 -14.04 8.33
C VAL A 12 -46.15 -13.41 7.09
N CYS A 13 -46.59 -12.22 6.69
CA CYS A 13 -45.87 -11.39 5.76
C CYS A 13 -44.66 -10.78 6.49
N VAL A 14 -43.44 -11.24 6.16
CA VAL A 14 -42.20 -10.57 6.54
C VAL A 14 -42.02 -9.40 5.59
N LEU A 15 -42.34 -8.20 6.09
CA LEU A 15 -41.96 -6.94 5.45
C LEU A 15 -40.45 -6.71 5.68
N CYS A 16 -39.64 -6.95 4.63
CA CYS A 16 -38.29 -6.45 4.58
C CYS A 16 -38.32 -4.91 4.48
N VAL A 17 -38.18 -4.24 5.62
CA VAL A 17 -37.91 -2.81 5.66
C VAL A 17 -36.44 -2.63 5.30
N GLY A 18 -36.18 -2.34 4.03
CA GLY A 18 -34.87 -1.86 3.60
C GLY A 18 -34.61 -0.48 4.23
N SER A 19 -33.74 -0.45 5.23
CA SER A 19 -33.23 0.82 5.77
C SER A 19 -32.38 1.49 4.71
N LEU A 20 -32.96 2.45 4.00
CA LEU A 20 -32.22 3.47 3.28
C LEU A 20 -31.49 4.32 4.34
N PHE A 21 -30.22 4.06 4.56
CA PHE A 21 -29.36 5.02 5.25
C PHE A 21 -29.22 6.25 4.34
N ALA A 22 -29.93 7.29 4.65
CA ALA A 22 -29.65 8.63 4.15
C ALA A 22 -28.32 9.06 4.80
N PHE A 23 -27.24 9.07 4.00
CA PHE A 23 -25.99 9.68 4.43
C PHE A 23 -26.21 11.18 4.59
N ALA A 24 -26.09 11.67 5.81
CA ALA A 24 -26.05 13.11 6.09
C ALA A 24 -24.79 13.69 5.42
N ASP A 25 -25.01 14.68 4.58
CA ASP A 25 -24.00 15.50 3.91
C ASP A 25 -23.37 16.40 4.99
N GLU A 26 -22.23 16.00 5.58
CA GLU A 26 -21.56 16.82 6.58
C GLU A 26 -20.48 17.73 5.95
N ALA A 27 -20.59 18.93 6.40
CA ALA A 27 -19.90 20.19 6.17
C ALA A 27 -18.44 20.14 5.67
N GLY A 28 -18.20 20.91 4.60
CA GLY A 28 -16.87 21.39 4.21
C GLY A 28 -16.48 21.10 2.76
N GLY A 29 -17.17 21.69 1.82
CA GLY A 29 -16.89 21.65 0.39
C GLY A 29 -18.01 20.98 -0.39
N GLY A 30 -18.70 21.74 -1.26
CA GLY A 30 -19.83 21.27 -2.06
C GLY A 30 -19.44 20.18 -3.05
N LYS A 31 -20.37 19.30 -3.41
CA LYS A 31 -20.20 18.40 -4.55
C LYS A 31 -19.83 19.21 -5.79
N GLY A 32 -18.64 18.95 -6.38
CA GLY A 32 -18.15 19.68 -7.53
C GLY A 32 -17.22 20.86 -7.24
N GLU A 33 -16.73 21.03 -6.02
CA GLU A 33 -15.67 22.02 -5.71
C GLU A 33 -14.42 21.75 -6.57
N ARG A 34 -13.82 22.82 -7.11
CA ARG A 34 -12.68 22.78 -8.04
C ARG A 34 -11.52 23.62 -7.52
N GLY A 35 -10.35 23.41 -8.10
CA GLY A 35 -9.12 24.05 -7.65
C GLY A 35 -8.50 23.35 -6.45
N SER A 36 -7.68 24.07 -5.68
CA SER A 36 -6.98 23.55 -4.50
C SER A 36 -7.72 23.92 -3.22
N PHE A 37 -8.02 22.94 -2.39
CA PHE A 37 -8.67 23.13 -1.10
C PHE A 37 -8.30 21.99 -0.13
N THR A 38 -8.66 22.16 1.13
CA THR A 38 -8.45 21.16 2.18
C THR A 38 -9.78 20.55 2.58
N LEU A 39 -9.82 19.24 2.74
CA LEU A 39 -10.98 18.47 3.22
C LEU A 39 -10.69 17.72 4.52
N THR A 40 -11.77 17.40 5.23
CA THR A 40 -11.81 16.35 6.25
C THR A 40 -12.83 15.30 5.86
N PHE A 41 -12.68 14.07 6.34
CA PHE A 41 -13.63 12.99 6.13
C PHE A 41 -14.08 12.41 7.47
N SER A 42 -15.35 12.01 7.54
CA SER A 42 -15.92 11.34 8.72
C SER A 42 -16.12 9.83 8.51
N ASN A 43 -16.22 9.39 7.25
CA ASN A 43 -16.49 8.00 6.93
C ASN A 43 -15.17 7.21 6.79
N ARG A 44 -14.81 6.49 7.86
CA ARG A 44 -13.64 5.61 7.87
C ARG A 44 -13.96 4.30 7.16
N ALA A 45 -13.16 3.97 6.16
CA ALA A 45 -13.31 2.71 5.44
C ALA A 45 -12.91 1.50 6.31
N GLU A 46 -13.63 0.38 6.19
CA GLU A 46 -13.25 -0.86 6.87
C GLU A 46 -11.80 -1.28 6.52
N GLN A 47 -11.42 -1.13 5.26
CA GLN A 47 -10.10 -1.48 4.74
C GLN A 47 -8.97 -0.60 5.29
N SER A 48 -9.28 0.57 5.84
CA SER A 48 -8.32 1.50 6.45
C SER A 48 -8.01 1.19 7.91
N THR A 49 -8.75 0.26 8.53
CA THR A 49 -8.52 -0.09 9.93
C THR A 49 -7.17 -0.79 10.13
N ASN A 50 -6.53 -0.54 11.25
CA ASN A 50 -5.25 -1.19 11.60
C ASN A 50 -5.32 -2.71 11.52
N GLN A 51 -6.45 -3.29 11.93
CA GLN A 51 -6.69 -4.73 11.87
C GLN A 51 -6.72 -5.24 10.43
N TYR A 52 -7.50 -4.59 9.57
CA TYR A 52 -7.63 -5.00 8.18
C TYR A 52 -6.29 -4.89 7.45
N ILE A 53 -5.57 -3.77 7.63
CA ILE A 53 -4.25 -3.54 7.02
C ILE A 53 -3.26 -4.60 7.51
N ALA A 54 -3.17 -4.86 8.83
CA ALA A 54 -2.27 -5.86 9.37
C ALA A 54 -2.56 -7.25 8.80
N GLN A 55 -3.82 -7.65 8.76
CA GLN A 55 -4.23 -8.93 8.18
C GLN A 55 -3.88 -9.02 6.68
N ARG A 56 -4.18 -7.97 5.91
CA ARG A 56 -3.91 -7.91 4.47
C ARG A 56 -2.42 -7.95 4.15
N MET A 57 -1.60 -7.29 4.98
CA MET A 57 -0.15 -7.23 4.83
C MET A 57 0.59 -8.43 5.45
N GLY A 58 -0.12 -9.29 6.17
CA GLY A 58 0.50 -10.40 6.92
C GLY A 58 1.37 -9.93 8.07
N TRP A 59 1.03 -8.80 8.67
CA TRP A 59 1.72 -8.26 9.84
C TRP A 59 1.06 -8.74 11.13
N PRO A 60 1.83 -8.96 12.19
CA PRO A 60 1.26 -9.24 13.50
C PRO A 60 0.43 -8.04 13.98
N LEU A 61 -0.72 -8.33 14.55
CA LEU A 61 -1.56 -7.34 15.22
C LEU A 61 -1.37 -7.51 16.72
N LEU A 62 -0.60 -6.63 17.34
CA LEU A 62 -0.51 -6.56 18.80
C LEU A 62 -1.64 -5.64 19.30
N ALA A 63 -2.51 -6.16 20.16
CA ALA A 63 -3.70 -5.45 20.61
C ALA A 63 -3.38 -4.10 21.27
N GLU A 64 -2.30 -4.03 22.06
CA GLU A 64 -1.84 -2.80 22.71
C GLU A 64 -1.29 -1.76 21.73
N GLU A 65 -0.64 -2.18 20.62
CA GLU A 65 -0.14 -1.28 19.59
C GLU A 65 -1.28 -0.71 18.75
N SER A 66 -2.33 -1.49 18.51
CA SER A 66 -3.44 -1.07 17.65
C SER A 66 -4.15 0.18 18.20
N ALA A 67 -4.37 0.25 19.50
CA ALA A 67 -5.02 1.39 20.13
C ALA A 67 -4.14 2.65 20.19
N LYS A 68 -2.82 2.49 20.37
CA LYS A 68 -1.87 3.61 20.50
C LYS A 68 -1.49 4.25 19.16
N VAL A 69 -1.56 3.50 18.07
CA VAL A 69 -1.12 3.96 16.73
C VAL A 69 -2.28 4.26 15.79
N ASP A 70 -3.51 4.20 16.27
CA ASP A 70 -4.68 4.49 15.47
C ASP A 70 -4.93 5.99 15.33
N TYR A 71 -5.83 6.38 14.45
CA TYR A 71 -6.22 7.77 14.22
C TYR A 71 -7.75 7.91 14.23
N ASN A 72 -8.20 9.12 14.56
CA ASN A 72 -9.58 9.53 14.39
C ASN A 72 -9.69 10.29 13.07
N LEU A 73 -10.40 9.75 12.09
CA LEU A 73 -10.44 10.31 10.74
C LEU A 73 -10.97 11.76 10.68
N PRO A 74 -11.97 12.18 11.47
CA PRO A 74 -12.40 13.58 11.51
C PRO A 74 -11.32 14.60 11.93
N ASP A 75 -10.29 14.17 12.65
CA ASP A 75 -9.16 15.02 13.06
C ASP A 75 -8.07 15.12 11.97
N GLU A 76 -8.21 14.37 10.91
CA GLU A 76 -7.24 14.32 9.80
C GLU A 76 -7.72 15.19 8.63
N SER A 77 -6.78 15.85 7.98
CA SER A 77 -7.06 16.70 6.82
C SER A 77 -6.35 16.21 5.56
N PHE A 78 -6.92 16.56 4.42
CA PHE A 78 -6.47 16.12 3.11
C PHE A 78 -6.40 17.31 2.16
N GLU A 79 -5.27 17.50 1.49
CA GLU A 79 -5.16 18.43 0.39
C GLU A 79 -5.74 17.82 -0.88
N VAL A 80 -6.60 18.57 -1.53
CA VAL A 80 -7.28 18.17 -2.76
C VAL A 80 -7.00 19.17 -3.85
N TYR A 81 -6.79 18.69 -5.07
CA TYR A 81 -6.83 19.50 -6.27
C TYR A 81 -7.76 18.85 -7.30
N VAL A 82 -8.73 19.63 -7.75
CA VAL A 82 -9.68 19.21 -8.78
C VAL A 82 -9.50 20.13 -9.98
N PRO A 83 -9.22 19.59 -11.19
CA PRO A 83 -9.09 20.39 -12.41
C PRO A 83 -10.25 21.33 -12.64
N ALA A 84 -9.96 22.51 -13.20
CA ALA A 84 -10.96 23.56 -13.43
C ALA A 84 -12.06 23.14 -14.41
N ASP A 85 -11.77 22.19 -15.30
CA ASP A 85 -12.69 21.65 -16.31
C ASP A 85 -13.54 20.47 -15.79
N TYR A 86 -13.42 20.08 -14.53
CA TYR A 86 -14.30 19.08 -13.93
C TYR A 86 -15.74 19.61 -13.82
N THR A 87 -16.68 18.95 -14.49
CA THR A 87 -18.10 19.34 -14.50
C THR A 87 -19.02 18.33 -13.81
N GLY A 88 -18.47 17.14 -13.45
CA GLY A 88 -19.27 16.03 -12.93
C GLY A 88 -19.99 15.20 -14.01
N ASP A 89 -19.94 15.61 -15.27
CA ASP A 89 -20.57 14.86 -16.39
C ASP A 89 -19.71 13.67 -16.81
N LYS A 90 -18.39 13.84 -16.79
CA LYS A 90 -17.41 12.82 -17.16
C LYS A 90 -16.78 12.19 -15.92
N HIS A 91 -16.33 10.95 -16.08
CA HIS A 91 -15.50 10.30 -15.07
C HIS A 91 -14.06 10.82 -15.16
N TYR A 92 -13.50 11.18 -14.00
CA TYR A 92 -12.09 11.53 -13.83
C TYR A 92 -11.35 10.37 -13.19
N GLY A 93 -10.04 10.29 -13.38
CA GLY A 93 -9.21 9.43 -12.58
C GLY A 93 -8.94 10.03 -11.19
N LEU A 94 -8.46 9.23 -10.27
CA LEU A 94 -8.08 9.66 -8.92
C LEU A 94 -6.62 9.30 -8.67
N LEU A 95 -5.80 10.29 -8.34
CA LEU A 95 -4.42 10.10 -7.92
C LEU A 95 -4.31 10.35 -6.41
N VAL A 96 -4.24 9.28 -5.63
CA VAL A 96 -4.04 9.37 -4.19
C VAL A 96 -2.54 9.37 -3.91
N PHE A 97 -2.03 10.47 -3.36
CA PHE A 97 -0.60 10.64 -3.13
C PHE A 97 -0.23 10.48 -1.66
N CYS A 98 1.00 10.04 -1.38
CA CYS A 98 1.55 9.96 -0.03
C CYS A 98 2.90 10.70 0.02
N MET A 99 2.98 11.71 0.90
CA MET A 99 4.22 12.46 1.13
C MET A 99 5.08 11.81 2.23
N PRO A 100 6.39 12.02 2.22
CA PRO A 100 7.28 11.58 3.30
C PRO A 100 7.28 12.54 4.50
N HIS A 101 6.65 13.68 4.40
CA HIS A 101 6.56 14.76 5.39
C HIS A 101 5.10 15.22 5.56
N PRO A 102 4.76 15.98 6.60
CA PRO A 102 3.45 16.62 6.72
C PRO A 102 3.16 17.57 5.55
N GLY A 103 1.88 17.66 5.18
CA GLY A 103 1.40 18.47 4.06
C GLY A 103 1.23 17.64 2.78
N GLY A 104 0.17 17.91 2.04
CA GLY A 104 -0.29 17.11 0.90
C GLY A 104 -0.49 17.88 -0.39
N LYS A 105 -0.12 19.17 -0.46
CA LYS A 105 -0.29 19.97 -1.68
C LYS A 105 0.49 19.38 -2.84
N PRO A 106 -0.11 19.29 -4.04
CA PRO A 106 0.63 18.85 -5.21
C PRO A 106 1.74 19.85 -5.53
N PRO A 107 2.94 19.38 -5.92
CA PRO A 107 3.96 20.25 -6.50
C PRO A 107 3.39 21.02 -7.69
N GLN A 108 3.71 22.31 -7.79
CA GLN A 108 3.14 23.19 -8.84
C GLN A 108 3.43 22.64 -10.25
N ASN A 109 4.59 22.07 -10.46
CA ASN A 109 4.99 21.50 -11.75
C ASN A 109 4.31 20.16 -12.10
N TYR A 110 3.43 19.62 -11.23
CA TYR A 110 2.63 18.43 -11.52
C TYR A 110 1.23 18.78 -12.03
N LEU A 111 0.75 20.00 -11.81
CA LEU A 111 -0.63 20.38 -12.08
C LEU A 111 -1.00 20.22 -13.55
N ASP A 112 -0.14 20.64 -14.47
CA ASP A 112 -0.41 20.52 -15.92
C ASP A 112 -0.60 19.04 -16.33
N SER A 113 0.18 18.12 -15.74
CA SER A 113 0.00 16.68 -15.99
C SER A 113 -1.30 16.16 -15.37
N ILE A 114 -1.64 16.60 -14.17
CA ILE A 114 -2.88 16.22 -13.49
C ILE A 114 -4.09 16.67 -14.31
N ASP A 115 -4.09 17.93 -14.81
CA ASP A 115 -5.13 18.48 -15.65
C ASP A 115 -5.23 17.74 -16.99
N LYS A 116 -4.12 17.54 -17.66
CA LYS A 116 -4.03 16.83 -18.95
C LYS A 116 -4.63 15.42 -18.90
N HIS A 117 -4.40 14.72 -17.81
CA HIS A 117 -4.92 13.35 -17.61
C HIS A 117 -6.29 13.32 -16.95
N HIS A 118 -6.95 14.47 -16.74
CA HIS A 118 -8.23 14.56 -16.04
C HIS A 118 -8.22 13.74 -14.73
N LEU A 119 -7.21 14.00 -13.89
CA LEU A 119 -7.06 13.37 -12.58
C LEU A 119 -7.47 14.32 -11.47
N ILE A 120 -8.10 13.81 -10.43
CA ILE A 120 -8.26 14.51 -9.17
C ILE A 120 -7.13 14.05 -8.25
N TRP A 121 -6.41 15.00 -7.65
CA TRP A 121 -5.39 14.74 -6.65
C TRP A 121 -5.99 14.76 -5.26
N VAL A 122 -5.57 13.81 -4.41
CA VAL A 122 -5.80 13.86 -2.98
C VAL A 122 -4.59 13.33 -2.22
N CYS A 123 -4.20 14.02 -1.15
CA CYS A 123 -3.09 13.60 -0.30
C CYS A 123 -3.39 13.91 1.17
N PRO A 124 -3.28 12.93 2.09
CA PRO A 124 -3.43 13.20 3.51
C PRO A 124 -2.27 14.08 4.02
N ASN A 125 -2.60 15.11 4.81
CA ASN A 125 -1.63 16.04 5.37
C ASN A 125 -0.74 15.43 6.44
N ASN A 126 -1.21 14.39 7.11
CA ASN A 126 -0.54 13.79 8.25
C ASN A 126 -0.15 12.32 7.99
N ALA A 127 0.47 12.06 6.82
CA ALA A 127 0.95 10.73 6.42
C ALA A 127 2.49 10.70 6.26
N GLY A 128 3.22 11.55 6.99
CA GLY A 128 4.67 11.66 6.94
C GLY A 128 5.42 10.46 7.56
N ASN A 129 6.75 10.46 7.43
CA ASN A 129 7.63 9.39 7.92
C ASN A 129 7.71 9.30 9.45
N ASP A 130 7.32 10.35 10.15
CA ASP A 130 7.18 10.44 11.60
C ASP A 130 5.99 9.64 12.14
N ARG A 131 5.11 9.18 11.26
CA ARG A 131 3.94 8.39 11.60
C ARG A 131 4.15 6.90 11.29
N TYR A 132 3.52 6.02 12.08
CA TYR A 132 3.53 4.58 11.82
C TYR A 132 2.94 4.24 10.44
N VAL A 133 3.44 3.18 9.83
CA VAL A 133 3.07 2.81 8.46
C VAL A 133 1.58 2.47 8.30
N ARG A 134 0.96 1.83 9.31
CA ARG A 134 -0.47 1.45 9.24
C ARG A 134 -1.40 2.65 9.15
N PRO A 135 -1.36 3.66 10.05
CA PRO A 135 -2.17 4.86 9.89
C PRO A 135 -1.87 5.63 8.59
N ARG A 136 -0.62 5.66 8.11
CA ARG A 136 -0.30 6.25 6.81
C ARG A 136 -1.05 5.54 5.67
N MET A 137 -1.04 4.21 5.64
CA MET A 137 -1.79 3.41 4.68
C MET A 137 -3.30 3.62 4.83
N GLY A 138 -3.79 3.64 6.07
CA GLY A 138 -5.20 3.87 6.38
C GLY A 138 -5.71 5.20 5.82
N LEU A 139 -4.97 6.29 6.04
CA LEU A 139 -5.32 7.61 5.51
C LEU A 139 -5.36 7.65 3.98
N VAL A 140 -4.43 6.96 3.31
CA VAL A 140 -4.43 6.86 1.84
C VAL A 140 -5.63 6.03 1.34
N ILE A 141 -6.02 4.97 2.05
CA ILE A 141 -7.23 4.18 1.74
C ILE A 141 -8.49 5.01 1.96
N ASP A 142 -8.60 5.72 3.10
CA ASP A 142 -9.74 6.58 3.39
C ASP A 142 -9.90 7.69 2.35
N ALA A 143 -8.79 8.30 1.92
CA ALA A 143 -8.81 9.27 0.82
C ALA A 143 -9.39 8.65 -0.47
N ALA A 144 -8.93 7.47 -0.86
CA ALA A 144 -9.43 6.79 -2.06
C ALA A 144 -10.93 6.50 -1.99
N VAL A 145 -11.40 5.97 -0.87
CA VAL A 145 -12.82 5.58 -0.69
C VAL A 145 -13.73 6.80 -0.63
N ASN A 146 -13.37 7.80 0.17
CA ASN A 146 -14.21 9.01 0.35
C ASN A 146 -14.25 9.87 -0.92
N MET A 147 -13.15 10.01 -1.65
CA MET A 147 -13.14 10.76 -2.91
C MET A 147 -14.02 10.12 -3.99
N GLN A 148 -14.06 8.78 -4.07
CA GLN A 148 -14.95 8.08 -5.00
C GLN A 148 -16.43 8.27 -4.66
N SER A 149 -16.77 8.52 -3.40
CA SER A 149 -18.14 8.84 -2.99
C SER A 149 -18.52 10.30 -3.29
N ARG A 150 -17.52 11.19 -3.39
CA ARG A 150 -17.72 12.64 -3.54
C ARG A 150 -17.68 13.12 -4.99
N TYR A 151 -16.82 12.51 -5.81
CA TYR A 151 -16.59 12.86 -7.20
C TYR A 151 -16.91 11.69 -8.11
N LYS A 152 -17.21 12.00 -9.38
CA LYS A 152 -17.47 10.99 -10.40
C LYS A 152 -16.13 10.41 -10.89
N ILE A 153 -15.62 9.44 -10.14
CA ILE A 153 -14.36 8.79 -10.43
C ILE A 153 -14.57 7.51 -11.24
N ASP A 154 -13.69 7.28 -12.22
CA ASP A 154 -13.56 6.01 -12.91
C ASP A 154 -12.90 5.00 -11.95
N PRO A 155 -13.60 3.92 -11.54
CA PRO A 155 -13.07 2.97 -10.58
C PRO A 155 -11.84 2.21 -11.09
N ASP A 156 -11.60 2.15 -12.39
CA ASP A 156 -10.44 1.50 -12.99
C ASP A 156 -9.24 2.46 -13.12
N ARG A 157 -9.45 3.75 -12.91
CA ARG A 157 -8.44 4.82 -12.91
C ARG A 157 -8.19 5.40 -11.51
N VAL A 158 -8.19 4.54 -10.49
CA VAL A 158 -7.79 4.88 -9.12
C VAL A 158 -6.35 4.47 -8.93
N TYR A 159 -5.46 5.46 -8.82
CA TYR A 159 -4.00 5.29 -8.73
C TYR A 159 -3.50 5.66 -7.35
N VAL A 160 -2.46 4.98 -6.87
CA VAL A 160 -1.72 5.40 -5.68
C VAL A 160 -0.32 5.82 -6.06
N SER A 161 0.14 6.93 -5.54
CA SER A 161 1.49 7.42 -5.77
C SER A 161 2.14 7.94 -4.48
N GLY A 162 3.41 8.19 -4.54
CA GLY A 162 4.13 8.79 -3.43
C GLY A 162 5.62 8.87 -3.69
N ILE A 163 6.29 9.69 -2.89
CA ILE A 163 7.72 9.91 -3.00
C ILE A 163 8.45 9.42 -1.75
N SER A 164 9.63 8.82 -1.90
CA SER A 164 10.50 8.38 -0.82
C SER A 164 9.76 7.43 0.16
N GLY A 165 9.63 7.79 1.43
CA GLY A 165 8.82 7.03 2.38
C GLY A 165 7.34 6.94 2.01
N GLY A 166 6.81 7.93 1.27
CA GLY A 166 5.47 7.86 0.66
C GLY A 166 5.40 6.87 -0.50
N GLY A 167 6.43 6.80 -1.33
CA GLY A 167 6.56 5.80 -2.40
C GLY A 167 6.60 4.38 -1.85
N ARG A 168 7.22 4.18 -0.68
CA ARG A 168 7.19 2.89 0.03
C ARG A 168 5.78 2.51 0.49
N VAL A 169 4.99 3.46 0.98
CA VAL A 169 3.57 3.25 1.31
C VAL A 169 2.77 2.95 0.04
N ALA A 170 2.96 3.75 -1.01
CA ALA A 170 2.26 3.60 -2.28
C ALA A 170 2.50 2.22 -2.91
N SER A 171 3.74 1.71 -2.89
CA SER A 171 4.06 0.40 -3.48
C SER A 171 3.43 -0.77 -2.70
N MET A 172 3.30 -0.66 -1.39
CA MET A 172 2.56 -1.63 -0.59
C MET A 172 1.06 -1.61 -0.91
N LEU A 173 0.49 -0.43 -1.08
CA LEU A 173 -0.93 -0.26 -1.42
C LEU A 173 -1.25 -0.68 -2.86
N GLY A 174 -0.44 -0.29 -3.84
CA GLY A 174 -0.66 -0.65 -5.25
C GLY A 174 -0.66 -2.15 -5.52
N VAL A 175 0.07 -2.94 -4.69
CA VAL A 175 0.05 -4.40 -4.78
C VAL A 175 -0.92 -5.02 -3.79
N GLY A 176 -0.85 -4.60 -2.52
CA GLY A 176 -1.63 -5.21 -1.43
C GLY A 176 -3.12 -4.86 -1.47
N PHE A 177 -3.49 -3.77 -2.10
CA PHE A 177 -4.86 -3.24 -2.23
C PHE A 177 -5.20 -2.90 -3.69
N ALA A 178 -4.78 -3.74 -4.64
CA ALA A 178 -5.13 -3.60 -6.06
C ALA A 178 -6.64 -3.73 -6.34
N ASP A 179 -7.42 -4.17 -5.38
CA ASP A 179 -8.88 -4.14 -5.40
C ASP A 179 -9.45 -2.73 -5.15
N ILE A 180 -8.69 -1.83 -4.52
CA ILE A 180 -9.01 -0.41 -4.34
C ILE A 180 -8.27 0.43 -5.39
N PHE A 181 -6.95 0.25 -5.51
CA PHE A 181 -6.09 0.99 -6.45
C PHE A 181 -5.95 0.22 -7.76
N LYS A 182 -7.06 0.04 -8.46
CA LYS A 182 -7.13 -0.80 -9.67
C LYS A 182 -6.24 -0.29 -10.81
N GLY A 183 -6.12 1.02 -10.96
CA GLY A 183 -5.21 1.63 -11.94
C GLY A 183 -3.74 1.33 -11.67
N GLY A 184 -3.39 1.03 -10.42
CA GLY A 184 -2.03 0.69 -10.03
C GLY A 184 -1.29 1.78 -9.27
N GLY A 185 0.04 1.85 -9.42
CA GLY A 185 0.83 2.78 -8.62
C GLY A 185 2.05 3.38 -9.30
N PHE A 186 2.41 4.59 -8.86
CA PHE A 186 3.60 5.33 -9.27
C PHE A 186 4.53 5.55 -8.06
N TYR A 187 5.66 4.89 -8.04
CA TYR A 187 6.60 4.81 -6.93
C TYR A 187 7.82 5.64 -7.22
N ILE A 188 7.90 6.82 -6.60
CA ILE A 188 8.96 7.81 -6.84
C ILE A 188 10.05 7.68 -5.77
N ILE A 189 11.27 7.37 -6.16
CA ILE A 189 12.48 7.24 -5.32
C ILE A 189 12.28 6.48 -4.00
N GLY A 190 11.39 5.49 -4.01
CA GLY A 190 11.16 4.63 -2.85
C GLY A 190 10.10 3.59 -3.15
N CYS A 191 10.40 2.34 -2.83
CA CYS A 191 9.54 1.21 -3.04
C CYS A 191 9.74 0.17 -1.92
N ASN A 192 8.70 -0.58 -1.60
CA ASN A 192 8.73 -1.75 -0.73
C ASN A 192 8.30 -2.99 -1.53
N PHE A 193 8.68 -4.18 -1.05
CA PHE A 193 8.44 -5.42 -1.78
C PHE A 193 7.93 -6.54 -0.85
N TYR A 194 7.12 -7.43 -1.39
CA TYR A 194 6.52 -8.56 -0.67
C TYR A 194 7.43 -9.79 -0.58
N ARG A 195 8.61 -9.71 -1.19
CA ARG A 195 9.63 -10.75 -1.17
C ARG A 195 10.95 -10.17 -0.68
N GLN A 196 11.77 -10.99 -0.07
CA GLN A 196 13.16 -10.64 0.22
C GLN A 196 13.98 -10.63 -1.07
N GLU A 197 14.93 -9.72 -1.15
CA GLU A 197 15.84 -9.61 -2.28
C GLU A 197 17.28 -9.41 -1.79
N THR A 198 18.23 -9.88 -2.60
CA THR A 198 19.65 -9.68 -2.33
C THR A 198 20.31 -9.15 -3.60
N THR A 199 21.24 -8.22 -3.45
CA THR A 199 22.01 -7.69 -4.59
C THR A 199 22.84 -8.82 -5.24
N ALA A 200 23.14 -8.70 -6.53
CA ALA A 200 23.84 -9.72 -7.29
C ALA A 200 25.24 -10.01 -6.72
N ASP A 201 25.88 -9.05 -6.06
CA ASP A 201 27.17 -9.22 -5.39
C ASP A 201 27.03 -9.79 -3.97
N GLY A 202 25.82 -10.06 -3.49
CA GLY A 202 25.53 -10.59 -2.16
C GLY A 202 25.74 -9.62 -0.99
N LYS A 203 26.12 -8.36 -1.24
CA LYS A 203 26.53 -7.44 -0.17
C LYS A 203 25.35 -6.77 0.55
N ARG A 204 24.20 -6.61 -0.13
CA ARG A 204 23.03 -5.98 0.47
C ARG A 204 21.84 -6.94 0.42
N TYR A 205 21.17 -7.06 1.54
CA TYR A 205 19.96 -7.82 1.73
C TYR A 205 18.80 -6.88 2.06
N TYR A 206 17.70 -7.05 1.36
CA TYR A 206 16.47 -6.32 1.61
C TYR A 206 15.38 -7.29 2.06
N ALA A 207 14.98 -7.17 3.33
CA ALA A 207 13.91 -7.98 3.89
C ALA A 207 12.58 -7.69 3.19
N ARG A 208 11.71 -8.69 3.12
CA ARG A 208 10.33 -8.45 2.69
C ARG A 208 9.65 -7.46 3.63
N SER A 209 8.88 -6.52 3.08
CA SER A 209 8.17 -5.52 3.86
C SER A 209 6.75 -5.97 4.23
N TYR A 210 6.14 -6.85 3.45
CA TYR A 210 4.80 -7.40 3.65
C TYR A 210 4.66 -8.77 3.01
N SER A 211 3.59 -9.48 3.29
CA SER A 211 3.30 -10.79 2.68
C SER A 211 2.63 -10.64 1.31
N VAL A 212 2.74 -11.66 0.47
CA VAL A 212 1.95 -11.73 -0.77
C VAL A 212 0.47 -11.62 -0.42
N PRO A 213 -0.28 -10.70 -1.05
CA PRO A 213 -1.70 -10.52 -0.76
C PRO A 213 -2.54 -11.72 -1.23
N PRO A 214 -3.85 -11.79 -0.87
CA PRO A 214 -4.73 -12.86 -1.33
C PRO A 214 -4.68 -13.04 -2.85
N ALA A 215 -4.75 -14.27 -3.33
CA ALA A 215 -4.48 -14.65 -4.72
C ALA A 215 -5.27 -13.82 -5.77
N LYS A 216 -6.51 -13.45 -5.48
CA LYS A 216 -7.33 -12.60 -6.37
C LYS A 216 -6.75 -11.20 -6.50
N VAL A 217 -6.35 -10.59 -5.37
CA VAL A 217 -5.76 -9.25 -5.31
C VAL A 217 -4.39 -9.24 -5.99
N PHE A 218 -3.56 -10.25 -5.69
CA PHE A 218 -2.25 -10.37 -6.31
C PHE A 218 -2.31 -10.59 -7.83
N ARG A 219 -3.31 -11.35 -8.28
CA ARG A 219 -3.56 -11.51 -9.71
C ARG A 219 -3.95 -10.19 -10.37
N ALA A 220 -4.88 -9.43 -9.76
CA ALA A 220 -5.28 -8.12 -10.26
C ALA A 220 -4.07 -7.16 -10.34
N ALA A 221 -3.22 -7.11 -9.30
CA ALA A 221 -2.01 -6.31 -9.30
C ALA A 221 -1.05 -6.67 -10.45
N ARG A 222 -0.91 -7.97 -10.77
CA ARG A 222 0.01 -8.44 -11.82
C ARG A 222 -0.50 -8.27 -13.25
N GLU A 223 -1.79 -8.56 -13.45
CA GLU A 223 -2.36 -8.75 -14.79
C GLU A 223 -3.19 -7.54 -15.25
N GLN A 224 -3.63 -6.68 -14.33
CA GLN A 224 -4.55 -5.58 -14.64
C GLN A 224 -4.01 -4.21 -14.24
N SER A 225 -3.35 -4.12 -13.08
CA SER A 225 -2.81 -2.86 -12.58
C SER A 225 -1.47 -2.51 -13.23
N LYS A 226 -1.17 -1.21 -13.31
CA LYS A 226 0.08 -0.70 -13.84
C LYS A 226 1.01 -0.22 -12.74
N HIS A 227 2.31 -0.41 -12.90
CA HIS A 227 3.28 -0.04 -11.88
C HIS A 227 4.45 0.72 -12.50
N VAL A 228 4.65 1.95 -12.06
CA VAL A 228 5.77 2.81 -12.47
C VAL A 228 6.77 2.94 -11.34
N PHE A 229 8.02 2.67 -11.65
CA PHE A 229 9.17 2.84 -10.77
C PHE A 229 10.01 3.99 -11.31
N LEU A 230 10.16 5.05 -10.53
CA LEU A 230 11.02 6.18 -10.90
C LEU A 230 12.11 6.39 -9.86
N THR A 231 13.34 6.50 -10.32
CA THR A 231 14.51 6.80 -9.51
C THR A 231 15.49 7.69 -10.27
N GLY A 232 16.46 8.24 -9.59
CA GLY A 232 17.52 9.04 -10.21
C GLY A 232 18.88 8.35 -10.20
N ASP A 233 19.77 8.76 -11.07
CA ASP A 233 21.16 8.23 -11.13
C ASP A 233 21.90 8.39 -9.82
N ASN A 234 21.63 9.50 -9.09
CA ASN A 234 22.26 9.87 -7.85
C ASN A 234 21.37 9.61 -6.62
N ASP A 235 20.25 8.89 -6.79
CA ASP A 235 19.37 8.55 -5.67
C ASP A 235 19.93 7.38 -4.85
N GLY A 236 20.00 7.56 -3.53
CA GLY A 236 20.46 6.52 -2.59
C GLY A 236 19.57 5.26 -2.56
N ASN A 237 18.32 5.35 -3.00
CA ASN A 237 17.38 4.21 -3.12
C ASN A 237 17.43 3.53 -4.50
N ARG A 238 18.24 4.01 -5.43
CA ARG A 238 18.27 3.51 -6.82
C ARG A 238 18.47 2.00 -6.89
N GLU A 239 19.50 1.49 -6.21
CA GLU A 239 19.82 0.06 -6.22
C GLU A 239 18.63 -0.81 -5.73
N GLN A 240 17.96 -0.36 -4.67
CA GLN A 240 16.79 -1.05 -4.14
C GLN A 240 15.62 -1.00 -5.14
N THR A 241 15.38 0.16 -5.75
CA THR A 241 14.30 0.35 -6.74
C THR A 241 14.53 -0.53 -7.97
N ASP A 242 15.76 -0.59 -8.49
CA ASP A 242 16.16 -1.45 -9.61
C ASP A 242 15.95 -2.94 -9.29
N LEU A 243 16.36 -3.35 -8.09
CA LEU A 243 16.21 -4.73 -7.63
C LEU A 243 14.73 -5.14 -7.55
N TYR A 244 13.88 -4.28 -6.99
CA TYR A 244 12.45 -4.55 -6.88
C TYR A 244 11.74 -4.53 -8.23
N TYR A 245 12.10 -3.61 -9.13
CA TYR A 245 11.60 -3.64 -10.50
C TYR A 245 11.92 -4.97 -11.20
N LYS A 246 13.17 -5.48 -11.06
CA LYS A 246 13.56 -6.79 -11.57
C LYS A 246 12.73 -7.91 -10.93
N GLY A 247 12.42 -7.79 -9.64
CA GLY A 247 11.55 -8.70 -8.92
C GLY A 247 10.12 -8.73 -9.48
N PHE A 248 9.55 -7.56 -9.80
CA PHE A 248 8.24 -7.48 -10.46
C PHE A 248 8.27 -8.16 -11.84
N LYS A 249 9.31 -7.92 -12.64
CA LYS A 249 9.49 -8.63 -13.93
C LYS A 249 9.57 -10.15 -13.75
N HIS A 250 10.35 -10.61 -12.79
CA HIS A 250 10.48 -12.03 -12.49
C HIS A 250 9.13 -12.65 -12.12
N ASP A 251 8.31 -11.94 -11.34
CA ASP A 251 6.99 -12.40 -10.89
C ASP A 251 5.89 -12.15 -11.95
N ARG A 252 6.28 -11.74 -13.16
CA ARG A 252 5.41 -11.59 -14.35
C ARG A 252 4.30 -10.55 -14.14
N PHE A 253 4.66 -9.40 -13.60
CA PHE A 253 3.80 -8.24 -13.71
C PHE A 253 3.77 -7.77 -15.16
N GLU A 254 2.59 -7.64 -15.74
CA GLU A 254 2.43 -7.42 -17.18
C GLU A 254 2.64 -5.97 -17.59
N HIS A 255 2.28 -5.03 -16.71
CA HIS A 255 2.28 -3.60 -17.00
C HIS A 255 3.20 -2.85 -16.04
N ILE A 256 4.50 -2.84 -16.34
CA ILE A 256 5.51 -2.16 -15.52
C ILE A 256 6.40 -1.25 -16.35
N LEU A 257 6.70 -0.08 -15.80
CA LEU A 257 7.62 0.90 -16.38
C LEU A 257 8.72 1.26 -15.39
N TYR A 258 9.95 1.33 -15.85
CA TYR A 258 11.08 1.82 -15.08
C TYR A 258 11.62 3.11 -15.70
N LEU A 259 11.67 4.16 -14.91
CA LEU A 259 12.17 5.48 -15.29
C LEU A 259 13.39 5.82 -14.44
N GLN A 260 14.55 5.92 -15.09
CA GLN A 260 15.78 6.36 -14.47
C GLN A 260 16.12 7.76 -14.96
N VAL A 261 16.05 8.73 -14.06
CA VAL A 261 16.23 10.16 -14.39
C VAL A 261 17.70 10.53 -14.33
N PRO A 262 18.31 10.96 -15.44
CA PRO A 262 19.71 11.35 -15.45
C PRO A 262 20.02 12.48 -14.46
N GLY A 263 21.07 12.31 -13.65
CA GLY A 263 21.54 13.31 -12.70
C GLY A 263 20.64 13.58 -11.49
N MET A 264 19.42 13.02 -11.43
CA MET A 264 18.49 13.26 -10.32
C MET A 264 18.97 12.56 -9.05
N GLY A 265 18.94 13.30 -7.95
CA GLY A 265 19.17 12.80 -6.59
C GLY A 265 17.86 12.41 -5.89
N HIS A 266 17.88 12.46 -4.53
CA HIS A 266 16.72 12.14 -3.70
C HIS A 266 15.74 13.32 -3.61
N GLN A 267 15.02 13.60 -4.69
CA GLN A 267 14.12 14.75 -4.84
C GLN A 267 12.92 14.43 -5.72
N HIS A 268 11.96 15.33 -5.79
CA HIS A 268 10.86 15.24 -6.76
C HIS A 268 11.40 15.25 -8.20
N PRO A 269 10.86 14.42 -9.12
CA PRO A 269 11.15 14.56 -10.54
C PRO A 269 10.60 15.89 -11.08
N ASP A 270 11.14 16.34 -12.20
CA ASP A 270 10.54 17.43 -12.94
C ASP A 270 9.22 17.04 -13.62
N ALA A 271 8.57 18.03 -14.22
CA ALA A 271 7.26 17.85 -14.87
C ALA A 271 7.30 16.78 -15.97
N GLU A 272 8.36 16.73 -16.77
CA GLU A 272 8.49 15.80 -17.89
C GLU A 272 8.51 14.34 -17.42
N TRP A 273 9.30 14.05 -16.39
CA TRP A 273 9.41 12.68 -15.87
C TRP A 273 8.17 12.24 -15.09
N PHE A 274 7.53 13.19 -14.38
CA PHE A 274 6.24 12.93 -13.74
C PHE A 274 5.17 12.62 -14.79
N GLU A 275 5.10 13.42 -15.86
CA GLU A 275 4.20 13.21 -16.99
C GLU A 275 4.42 11.84 -17.65
N LYS A 276 5.66 11.43 -17.90
CA LYS A 276 5.96 10.10 -18.47
C LYS A 276 5.40 8.97 -17.61
N GLY A 277 5.49 9.11 -16.29
CA GLY A 277 4.91 8.13 -15.36
C GLY A 277 3.39 8.10 -15.40
N LEU A 278 2.74 9.27 -15.37
CA LEU A 278 1.28 9.38 -15.45
C LEU A 278 0.74 8.92 -16.80
N ALA A 279 1.37 9.28 -17.90
CA ALA A 279 0.96 8.84 -19.24
C ALA A 279 0.93 7.31 -19.34
N PHE A 280 1.96 6.62 -18.81
CA PHE A 280 1.94 5.17 -18.77
C PHE A 280 0.81 4.61 -17.90
N LEU A 281 0.56 5.19 -16.71
CA LEU A 281 -0.53 4.74 -15.85
C LEU A 281 -1.90 4.90 -16.54
N ASP A 282 -2.08 6.01 -17.24
CA ASP A 282 -3.38 6.43 -17.80
C ASP A 282 -3.64 5.89 -19.22
N GLU A 283 -2.63 5.32 -19.90
CA GLU A 283 -2.87 4.62 -21.14
C GLU A 283 -3.89 3.48 -20.96
N PRO A 284 -4.87 3.32 -21.85
CA PRO A 284 -5.75 2.16 -21.80
C PRO A 284 -4.92 0.86 -21.86
N VAL A 285 -5.20 -0.09 -20.97
CA VAL A 285 -4.68 -1.44 -21.11
C VAL A 285 -5.28 -2.01 -22.37
N ALA A 286 -4.47 -2.30 -23.39
CA ALA A 286 -4.94 -2.97 -24.59
C ALA A 286 -5.59 -4.30 -24.15
N THR A 287 -6.92 -4.39 -24.24
CA THR A 287 -7.62 -5.64 -24.00
C THR A 287 -7.09 -6.66 -25.00
N ALA A 288 -6.28 -7.60 -24.53
CA ALA A 288 -5.90 -8.74 -25.34
C ALA A 288 -7.18 -9.39 -25.84
N GLY A 289 -7.38 -9.42 -27.16
CA GLY A 289 -8.46 -10.21 -27.77
C GLY A 289 -8.38 -11.63 -27.21
N PRO A 290 -9.48 -12.43 -27.27
CA PRO A 290 -9.54 -13.72 -26.61
C PRO A 290 -8.32 -14.56 -26.96
N ALA A 291 -7.46 -14.76 -25.95
CA ALA A 291 -6.22 -15.50 -26.08
C ALA A 291 -6.54 -16.93 -26.54
N THR A 292 -6.12 -17.28 -27.74
CA THR A 292 -6.06 -18.67 -28.17
C THR A 292 -5.16 -19.44 -27.21
N ARG A 293 -5.77 -20.33 -26.45
CA ARG A 293 -5.14 -21.17 -25.44
C ARG A 293 -3.93 -21.93 -26.04
N PRO A 294 -2.71 -21.76 -25.55
CA PRO A 294 -1.59 -22.59 -25.99
C PRO A 294 -1.82 -24.04 -25.57
N THR A 295 -1.69 -24.95 -26.50
CA THR A 295 -1.74 -26.40 -26.30
C THR A 295 -0.67 -26.84 -25.28
N ALA A 296 -1.06 -27.74 -24.41
CA ALA A 296 -0.26 -28.27 -23.29
C ALA A 296 1.09 -28.83 -23.76
N ARG A 297 2.16 -28.40 -23.07
CA ARG A 297 3.52 -28.93 -23.19
C ARG A 297 3.63 -30.21 -22.36
N PRO A 298 4.37 -31.25 -22.82
CA PRO A 298 4.47 -32.52 -22.11
C PRO A 298 5.16 -32.40 -20.74
N ALA A 299 4.67 -33.18 -19.78
CA ALA A 299 5.19 -33.23 -18.43
C ALA A 299 6.61 -33.81 -18.37
N THR A 300 7.55 -33.05 -17.80
CA THR A 300 8.85 -33.56 -17.40
C THR A 300 8.79 -34.02 -15.94
N THR A 301 9.37 -35.16 -15.68
CA THR A 301 9.42 -35.91 -14.42
C THR A 301 10.02 -35.09 -13.28
N ARG A 302 9.32 -35.11 -12.14
CA ARG A 302 9.59 -34.40 -10.88
C ARG A 302 10.58 -35.21 -10.02
N PRO A 303 11.64 -34.62 -9.45
CA PRO A 303 12.48 -35.28 -8.45
C PRO A 303 11.76 -35.39 -7.07
N THR A 304 12.08 -36.39 -6.32
CA THR A 304 11.46 -36.83 -5.07
C THR A 304 11.52 -35.81 -3.93
N VAL A 305 10.41 -35.67 -3.19
CA VAL A 305 10.07 -34.62 -2.21
C VAL A 305 10.91 -34.62 -0.92
N ALA A 306 11.63 -35.64 -0.59
CA ALA A 306 12.30 -35.78 0.71
C ALA A 306 13.62 -34.98 0.87
N ALA A 307 14.41 -34.80 -0.19
CA ALA A 307 15.67 -34.04 -0.14
C ALA A 307 15.44 -32.50 -0.15
N ALA A 308 14.31 -32.04 -0.70
CA ALA A 308 13.96 -30.64 -0.76
C ALA A 308 13.50 -30.06 0.60
N ALA A 309 12.92 -30.87 1.47
CA ALA A 309 12.41 -30.42 2.77
C ALA A 309 13.52 -30.07 3.78
N ALA A 310 14.60 -30.84 3.80
CA ALA A 310 15.73 -30.61 4.72
C ALA A 310 16.57 -29.39 4.34
N SER A 311 16.76 -29.13 3.03
CA SER A 311 17.45 -27.94 2.55
C SER A 311 16.62 -26.66 2.76
N HIS A 312 15.29 -26.74 2.65
CA HIS A 312 14.38 -25.61 2.91
C HIS A 312 14.39 -25.19 4.40
N ALA A 313 14.41 -26.14 5.32
CA ALA A 313 14.44 -25.84 6.75
C ALA A 313 15.77 -25.19 7.19
N ALA A 314 16.90 -25.63 6.67
CA ALA A 314 18.21 -25.04 6.95
C ALA A 314 18.32 -23.63 6.34
N THR A 315 17.84 -23.41 5.12
CA THR A 315 17.81 -22.10 4.46
C THR A 315 16.90 -21.12 5.22
N GLN A 316 15.72 -21.55 5.66
CA GLN A 316 14.80 -20.73 6.45
C GLN A 316 15.40 -20.33 7.82
N ALA A 317 16.15 -21.20 8.47
CA ALA A 317 16.81 -20.88 9.74
C ALA A 317 17.92 -19.84 9.57
N THR A 318 18.73 -19.95 8.52
CA THR A 318 19.79 -18.99 8.18
C THR A 318 19.20 -17.63 7.79
N ASP A 319 18.14 -17.60 6.99
CA ASP A 319 17.45 -16.38 6.60
C ASP A 319 16.84 -15.68 7.81
N ARG A 320 16.24 -16.44 8.71
CA ARG A 320 15.63 -15.91 9.93
C ARG A 320 16.67 -15.27 10.86
N ALA A 321 17.84 -15.87 11.02
CA ALA A 321 18.93 -15.33 11.82
C ALA A 321 19.50 -14.01 11.21
N THR A 322 19.63 -13.97 9.89
CA THR A 322 20.10 -12.79 9.16
C THR A 322 19.14 -11.62 9.31
N VAL A 323 17.85 -11.83 9.14
CA VAL A 323 16.81 -10.81 9.32
C VAL A 323 16.81 -10.26 10.75
N ALA A 324 16.88 -11.14 11.74
CA ALA A 324 16.96 -10.76 13.14
C ALA A 324 18.19 -9.88 13.44
N GLY A 325 19.34 -10.21 12.85
CA GLY A 325 20.57 -9.42 12.99
C GLY A 325 20.46 -8.01 12.39
N GLN A 326 19.78 -7.85 11.27
CA GLN A 326 19.56 -6.52 10.66
C GLN A 326 18.59 -5.67 11.47
N LEU A 327 17.54 -6.28 12.00
CA LEU A 327 16.60 -5.61 12.89
C LEU A 327 17.28 -5.15 14.18
N LEU A 328 18.21 -5.93 14.70
CA LEU A 328 19.00 -5.56 15.87
C LEU A 328 19.89 -4.35 15.59
N LYS A 329 20.56 -4.30 14.44
CA LYS A 329 21.31 -3.11 13.99
C LYS A 329 20.43 -1.87 13.88
N SER A 330 19.22 -2.03 13.36
CA SER A 330 18.25 -0.92 13.29
C SER A 330 17.78 -0.47 14.68
N ALA A 331 17.61 -1.38 15.64
CA ALA A 331 17.32 -1.04 17.02
C ALA A 331 18.49 -0.27 17.67
N GLN A 332 19.72 -0.64 17.35
CA GLN A 332 20.92 0.07 17.82
C GLN A 332 20.95 1.52 17.32
N LEU A 333 20.58 1.80 16.08
CA LEU A 333 20.48 3.17 15.56
C LEU A 333 19.49 4.03 16.35
N TYR A 334 18.38 3.46 16.79
CA TYR A 334 17.45 4.17 17.69
C TYR A 334 18.06 4.45 19.06
N LEU A 335 18.84 3.52 19.62
CA LEU A 335 19.55 3.73 20.88
C LEU A 335 20.60 4.83 20.77
N ASP A 336 21.38 4.84 19.69
CA ASP A 336 22.42 5.86 19.43
C ASP A 336 21.81 7.26 19.30
N ASN A 337 20.58 7.34 18.76
CA ASN A 337 19.82 8.58 18.65
C ASN A 337 18.96 8.89 19.89
N LYS A 338 19.14 8.17 21.01
CA LYS A 338 18.38 8.33 22.27
C LYS A 338 16.85 8.16 22.12
N GLN A 339 16.42 7.48 21.09
CA GLN A 339 15.00 7.15 20.84
C GLN A 339 14.64 5.82 21.53
N TYR A 340 14.72 5.83 22.85
CA TYR A 340 14.64 4.61 23.69
C TYR A 340 13.34 3.84 23.53
N GLU A 341 12.20 4.51 23.35
CA GLU A 341 10.91 3.83 23.15
C GLU A 341 10.87 3.05 21.84
N LEU A 342 11.30 3.66 20.74
CA LEU A 342 11.37 3.00 19.43
C LEU A 342 12.36 1.83 19.42
N ALA A 343 13.49 2.01 20.10
CA ALA A 343 14.46 0.94 20.30
C ALA A 343 13.85 -0.22 21.10
N ARG A 344 13.15 0.07 22.19
CA ARG A 344 12.51 -0.90 23.07
C ARG A 344 11.46 -1.73 22.33
N GLU A 345 10.61 -1.07 21.56
CA GLU A 345 9.60 -1.77 20.76
C GLU A 345 10.23 -2.71 19.73
N LYS A 346 11.23 -2.23 19.01
CA LYS A 346 11.94 -3.03 18.02
C LYS A 346 12.67 -4.22 18.63
N LEU A 347 13.31 -4.04 19.78
CA LEU A 347 13.97 -5.10 20.52
C LEU A 347 12.98 -6.15 21.04
N LYS A 348 11.85 -5.72 21.62
CA LYS A 348 10.75 -6.62 22.03
C LYS A 348 10.26 -7.45 20.85
N TRP A 349 10.05 -6.81 19.71
CA TRP A 349 9.61 -7.49 18.51
C TRP A 349 10.61 -8.57 18.03
N ILE A 350 11.92 -8.27 18.07
CA ILE A 350 12.97 -9.24 17.73
C ILE A 350 12.91 -10.45 18.66
N VAL A 351 12.80 -10.21 19.97
CA VAL A 351 12.73 -11.31 20.97
C VAL A 351 11.51 -12.20 20.73
N GLN A 352 10.36 -11.62 20.43
CA GLN A 352 9.12 -12.37 20.22
C GLN A 352 9.10 -13.15 18.90
N ASN A 353 9.55 -12.53 17.82
CA ASN A 353 9.38 -13.10 16.48
C ASN A 353 10.57 -13.90 15.97
N PHE A 354 11.74 -13.75 16.59
CA PHE A 354 12.98 -14.43 16.20
C PHE A 354 13.57 -15.26 17.35
N ALA A 355 12.73 -15.75 18.25
CA ALA A 355 13.17 -16.63 19.33
C ALA A 355 14.08 -17.76 18.82
N GLY A 356 15.18 -18.03 19.52
CA GLY A 356 16.20 -19.00 19.14
C GLY A 356 17.30 -18.46 18.22
N THR A 357 17.25 -17.19 17.76
CA THR A 357 18.35 -16.57 17.02
C THR A 357 19.31 -15.84 17.96
N PRO A 358 20.62 -15.72 17.59
CA PRO A 358 21.59 -14.93 18.36
C PRO A 358 21.14 -13.48 18.57
N ALA A 359 20.51 -12.87 17.56
CA ALA A 359 20.01 -11.51 17.61
C ALA A 359 18.85 -11.34 18.63
N ALA A 360 18.00 -12.34 18.79
CA ALA A 360 16.93 -12.28 19.80
C ALA A 360 17.51 -12.40 21.23
N ALA A 361 18.56 -13.18 21.42
CA ALA A 361 19.26 -13.25 22.70
C ALA A 361 19.94 -11.92 23.06
N GLU A 362 20.55 -11.27 22.08
CA GLU A 362 21.19 -9.96 22.26
C GLU A 362 20.12 -8.83 22.46
N ALA A 363 19.03 -8.87 21.72
CA ALA A 363 17.92 -7.95 21.89
C ALA A 363 17.33 -8.03 23.33
N LYS A 364 17.22 -9.22 23.89
CA LYS A 364 16.77 -9.40 25.27
C LYS A 364 17.71 -8.76 26.28
N LYS A 365 19.02 -8.99 26.13
CA LYS A 365 20.04 -8.33 26.99
C LYS A 365 19.96 -6.81 26.90
N THR A 366 19.82 -6.28 25.70
CA THR A 366 19.72 -4.84 25.46
C THR A 366 18.46 -4.25 26.10
N LEU A 367 17.32 -4.97 26.06
CA LEU A 367 16.10 -4.57 26.76
C LEU A 367 16.29 -4.46 28.27
N ASP A 368 17.00 -5.40 28.87
CA ASP A 368 17.30 -5.39 30.32
C ASP A 368 18.17 -4.18 30.68
N VAL A 369 19.11 -3.79 29.82
CA VAL A 369 19.99 -2.62 30.03
C VAL A 369 19.23 -1.28 29.91
N ILE A 370 18.21 -1.18 29.04
CA ILE A 370 17.47 0.05 28.81
C ILE A 370 16.15 0.12 29.57
N ALA A 371 15.85 -0.86 30.43
CA ALA A 371 14.60 -0.92 31.21
C ALA A 371 14.35 0.29 32.10
N GLY A 372 15.40 1.03 32.49
CA GLY A 372 15.35 2.22 33.33
C GLY A 372 15.58 3.56 32.61
N LYS A 373 15.72 3.55 31.29
CA LYS A 373 15.90 4.75 30.47
C LYS A 373 14.64 4.99 29.64
#